data_20b28a7146d337e52a4f79733b2aa0af
#
_entry.id   20b28a7146d337e52a4f79733b2aa0af
#
_cell.length_a   1.000
_cell.length_b   1.000
_cell.length_c   1.000
_cell.angle_alpha   90.00
_cell.angle_beta   90.00
_cell.angle_gamma   90.00
#
_symmetry.space_group_name_H-M   'P 1'
#
loop_
_entity.id
_entity.type
_entity.pdbx_description
1 polymer ?
#
loop_
_entity_poly.entity_id
_entity_poly.type
_entity_poly.pdbx_seq_one_letter_code
_entity_poly.pdbx_strand_id
1 'polypeptide(L)'
;MKRTVAVVGGDMRQVRLAELLLNDGWLVCTWGLDQGGGPNAVPLDQALGAELLILPLPVCRGGGLTLPLTDTALGAEQLWPRLRYDQLLLGGMTKELSPRLMLDFGLTLLDYYDREEVQVANAVPTAEGAIQRAMEATEETLQNCRCLVIGYGRIGKVLAHRLRGLGTQVSVSARRYSDRAWIEAFGYEPLATDRLGAELGDFDVIFNTVPAL
;
A
#
# COMPACT_ATOMS: atom_id res chain seq x y z
N MET A 1 28.36 -7.92 14.85
CA MET A 1 27.71 -6.74 15.41
C MET A 1 26.26 -6.75 14.98
N LYS A 2 25.30 -6.49 15.90
CA LYS A 2 23.89 -6.33 15.53
C LYS A 2 23.76 -4.99 14.78
N ARG A 3 23.22 -5.04 13.55
CA ARG A 3 22.98 -3.81 12.75
C ARG A 3 21.82 -3.01 13.36
N THR A 4 21.94 -1.70 13.37
CA THR A 4 20.89 -0.80 13.82
C THR A 4 19.92 -0.51 12.69
N VAL A 5 18.64 -0.59 13.01
CA VAL A 5 17.52 -0.32 12.07
C VAL A 5 16.68 0.82 12.62
N ALA A 6 16.43 1.82 11.81
CA ALA A 6 15.43 2.84 12.12
C ALA A 6 14.23 2.70 11.19
N VAL A 7 13.04 2.68 11.78
CA VAL A 7 11.77 2.79 11.04
C VAL A 7 11.28 4.23 11.18
N VAL A 8 11.29 4.95 10.06
CA VAL A 8 11.09 6.40 10.02
C VAL A 8 9.80 6.74 9.29
N GLY A 9 8.78 7.15 10.02
CA GLY A 9 7.45 7.47 9.50
C GLY A 9 6.64 6.27 9.02
N GLY A 10 5.50 6.55 8.43
CA GLY A 10 4.55 5.55 7.95
C GLY A 10 3.34 5.35 8.85
N ASP A 11 2.56 4.33 8.57
CA ASP A 11 1.33 3.99 9.28
C ASP A 11 1.49 2.75 10.18
N MET A 12 0.38 2.14 10.61
CA MET A 12 0.40 0.97 11.47
C MET A 12 1.17 -0.23 10.89
N ARG A 13 1.40 -0.27 9.58
CA ARG A 13 2.25 -1.31 8.95
C ARG A 13 3.69 -1.16 9.39
N GLN A 14 4.21 0.06 9.48
CA GLN A 14 5.56 0.36 9.94
C GLN A 14 5.71 0.13 11.44
N VAL A 15 4.70 0.43 12.24
CA VAL A 15 4.67 0.08 13.67
C VAL A 15 4.82 -1.44 13.82
N ARG A 16 3.99 -2.20 13.11
CA ARG A 16 4.05 -3.67 13.16
C ARG A 16 5.37 -4.23 12.67
N LEU A 17 5.94 -3.63 11.61
CA LEU A 17 7.26 -4.02 11.12
C LEU A 17 8.35 -3.80 12.17
N ALA A 18 8.33 -2.68 12.87
CA ALA A 18 9.29 -2.39 13.94
C ALA A 18 9.20 -3.43 15.08
N GLU A 19 7.99 -3.82 15.50
CA GLU A 19 7.77 -4.88 16.48
C GLU A 19 8.32 -6.24 16.01
N LEU A 20 8.07 -6.62 14.75
CA LEU A 20 8.56 -7.87 14.18
C LEU A 20 10.09 -7.91 14.14
N LEU A 21 10.71 -6.82 13.71
CA LEU A 21 12.17 -6.70 13.69
C LEU A 21 12.77 -6.81 15.10
N LEU A 22 12.14 -6.22 16.11
CA LEU A 22 12.54 -6.37 17.51
C LEU A 22 12.46 -7.83 17.97
N ASN A 23 11.36 -8.51 17.65
CA ASN A 23 11.16 -9.93 18.00
C ASN A 23 12.21 -10.83 17.31
N ASP A 24 12.63 -10.46 16.10
CA ASP A 24 13.72 -11.12 15.36
C ASP A 24 15.12 -10.76 15.90
N GLY A 25 15.18 -9.93 16.94
CA GLY A 25 16.42 -9.58 17.64
C GLY A 25 17.26 -8.48 17.01
N TRP A 26 16.67 -7.66 16.11
CA TRP A 26 17.32 -6.45 15.59
C TRP A 26 17.37 -5.36 16.65
N LEU A 27 18.34 -4.45 16.53
CA LEU A 27 18.36 -3.20 17.30
C LEU A 27 17.52 -2.15 16.58
N VAL A 28 16.27 -2.00 16.98
CA VAL A 28 15.29 -1.14 16.30
C VAL A 28 15.03 0.13 17.08
N CYS A 29 14.99 1.26 16.39
CA CYS A 29 14.41 2.52 16.90
C CYS A 29 13.38 3.05 15.90
N THR A 30 12.49 3.93 16.36
CA THR A 30 11.44 4.51 15.54
C THR A 30 11.41 6.03 15.65
N TRP A 31 10.92 6.68 14.59
CA TRP A 31 10.60 8.10 14.60
C TRP A 31 9.36 8.38 13.75
N GLY A 32 8.50 9.30 14.23
CA GLY A 32 7.27 9.67 13.50
C GLY A 32 6.18 8.61 13.53
N LEU A 33 6.18 7.74 14.55
CA LEU A 33 5.18 6.70 14.81
C LEU A 33 4.52 6.85 16.19
N ASP A 34 4.51 8.05 16.74
CA ASP A 34 4.16 8.34 18.13
C ASP A 34 2.72 7.96 18.46
N GLN A 35 1.77 8.32 17.59
CA GLN A 35 0.34 8.02 17.77
C GLN A 35 -0.01 6.54 17.53
N GLY A 36 0.90 5.78 16.91
CA GLY A 36 0.77 4.34 16.69
C GLY A 36 1.44 3.47 17.74
N GLY A 37 2.13 4.09 18.74
CA GLY A 37 2.87 3.34 19.75
C GLY A 37 4.15 2.68 19.22
N GLY A 38 4.83 3.31 18.26
CA GLY A 38 6.09 2.80 17.71
C GLY A 38 7.12 2.51 18.81
N PRO A 39 7.75 1.32 18.83
CA PRO A 39 8.68 0.93 19.87
C PRO A 39 9.99 1.73 19.81
N ASN A 40 10.62 1.97 20.97
CA ASN A 40 11.91 2.63 21.08
C ASN A 40 11.99 3.95 20.30
N ALA A 41 11.00 4.82 20.49
CA ALA A 41 10.95 6.13 19.85
C ALA A 41 12.18 6.98 20.28
N VAL A 42 12.82 7.60 19.29
CA VAL A 42 14.02 8.43 19.46
C VAL A 42 13.90 9.74 18.68
N PRO A 43 14.68 10.77 19.00
CA PRO A 43 14.79 11.98 18.19
C PRO A 43 15.23 11.65 16.74
N LEU A 44 14.80 12.47 15.76
CA LEU A 44 15.07 12.25 14.34
C LEU A 44 16.56 12.06 14.06
N ASP A 45 17.43 12.90 14.59
CA ASP A 45 18.88 12.80 14.36
C ASP A 45 19.47 11.45 14.80
N GLN A 46 18.94 10.89 15.90
CA GLN A 46 19.35 9.58 16.37
C GLN A 46 18.83 8.47 15.44
N ALA A 47 17.58 8.57 14.96
CA ALA A 47 17.02 7.63 14.00
C ALA A 47 17.83 7.65 12.69
N LEU A 48 18.14 8.84 12.16
CA LEU A 48 18.94 9.00 10.94
C LEU A 48 20.39 8.52 11.08
N GLY A 49 20.88 8.26 12.28
CA GLY A 49 22.18 7.66 12.54
C GLY A 49 22.26 6.14 12.29
N ALA A 50 21.13 5.45 12.12
CA ALA A 50 21.09 4.01 11.90
C ALA A 50 21.74 3.58 10.57
N GLU A 51 22.25 2.34 10.51
CA GLU A 51 22.85 1.77 9.30
C GLU A 51 21.80 1.43 8.24
N LEU A 52 20.62 1.04 8.66
CA LEU A 52 19.47 0.71 7.82
C LEU A 52 18.30 1.62 8.18
N LEU A 53 17.78 2.34 7.19
CA LEU A 53 16.56 3.13 7.34
C LEU A 53 15.43 2.51 6.53
N ILE A 54 14.28 2.30 7.17
CA ILE A 54 13.06 1.84 6.54
C ILE A 54 12.07 3.01 6.52
N LEU A 55 11.76 3.46 5.32
CA LEU A 55 10.89 4.59 5.01
C LEU A 55 9.46 4.11 4.68
N PRO A 56 8.45 4.98 4.67
CA PRO A 56 7.05 4.63 4.45
C PRO A 56 6.72 4.00 3.08
N LEU A 57 5.47 3.60 2.95
CA LEU A 57 4.80 3.20 1.70
C LEU A 57 3.49 4.01 1.51
N PRO A 58 3.43 4.99 0.60
CA PRO A 58 4.54 5.54 -0.18
C PRO A 58 5.53 6.32 0.69
N VAL A 59 6.78 6.46 0.23
CA VAL A 59 7.81 7.23 0.96
C VAL A 59 7.36 8.67 1.15
N CYS A 60 6.94 9.34 0.09
CA CYS A 60 6.50 10.72 0.12
C CYS A 60 5.06 10.87 -0.39
N ARG A 61 4.36 11.87 0.16
CA ARG A 61 3.05 12.30 -0.30
C ARG A 61 2.98 13.82 -0.22
N GLY A 62 2.61 14.48 -1.33
CA GLY A 62 2.49 15.94 -1.36
C GLY A 62 3.80 16.70 -1.07
N GLY A 63 4.96 16.14 -1.45
CA GLY A 63 6.28 16.78 -1.24
C GLY A 63 6.91 16.54 0.14
N GLY A 64 6.18 15.94 1.08
CA GLY A 64 6.67 15.57 2.41
C GLY A 64 6.77 14.06 2.61
N LEU A 65 7.52 13.65 3.64
CA LEU A 65 7.53 12.26 4.10
C LEU A 65 6.13 11.86 4.58
N THR A 66 5.72 10.64 4.33
CA THR A 66 4.40 10.13 4.77
C THR A 66 4.40 9.87 6.28
N LEU A 67 3.76 10.73 7.07
CA LEU A 67 3.79 10.77 8.54
C LEU A 67 2.38 10.82 9.18
N PRO A 68 1.47 9.87 8.91
CA PRO A 68 0.10 9.93 9.42
C PRO A 68 -0.03 9.66 10.93
N LEU A 69 1.02 9.20 11.61
CA LEU A 69 1.03 8.84 13.04
C LEU A 69 1.82 9.82 13.92
N THR A 70 2.01 11.04 13.45
CA THR A 70 2.64 12.13 14.25
C THR A 70 2.11 13.47 13.77
N ASP A 71 2.12 14.46 14.66
CA ASP A 71 1.78 15.85 14.30
C ASP A 71 2.97 16.60 13.67
N THR A 72 4.13 15.95 13.59
CA THR A 72 5.34 16.52 13.00
C THR A 72 5.28 16.39 11.47
N ALA A 73 5.57 17.47 10.77
CA ALA A 73 5.79 17.45 9.32
C ALA A 73 7.30 17.44 9.03
N LEU A 74 7.73 16.66 8.03
CA LEU A 74 9.10 16.64 7.53
C LEU A 74 9.10 16.70 6.01
N GLY A 75 9.59 17.81 5.47
CA GLY A 75 9.79 17.94 4.03
C GLY A 75 10.84 16.95 3.50
N ALA A 76 10.59 16.40 2.35
CA ALA A 76 11.53 15.50 1.69
C ALA A 76 12.90 16.19 1.51
N GLU A 77 12.90 17.45 1.08
CA GLU A 77 14.11 18.27 0.89
C GLU A 77 14.93 18.50 2.19
N GLN A 78 14.28 18.44 3.34
CA GLN A 78 14.93 18.55 4.64
C GLN A 78 15.54 17.22 5.12
N LEU A 79 15.01 16.09 4.64
CA LEU A 79 15.46 14.76 5.03
C LEU A 79 16.71 14.32 4.26
N TRP A 80 16.68 14.42 2.92
CA TRP A 80 17.72 13.80 2.07
C TRP A 80 19.14 14.30 2.34
N PRO A 81 19.40 15.60 2.56
CA PRO A 81 20.77 16.09 2.84
C PRO A 81 21.35 15.58 4.18
N ARG A 82 20.52 15.03 5.06
CA ARG A 82 20.94 14.53 6.38
C ARG A 82 21.32 13.05 6.37
N LEU A 83 21.08 12.36 5.25
CA LEU A 83 21.39 10.94 5.09
C LEU A 83 22.82 10.75 4.57
N ARG A 84 23.41 9.62 4.94
CA ARG A 84 24.76 9.26 4.49
C ARG A 84 24.68 8.30 3.31
N TYR A 85 25.61 8.42 2.38
CA TYR A 85 25.68 7.57 1.18
C TYR A 85 25.97 6.08 1.48
N ASP A 86 26.50 5.78 2.67
CA ASP A 86 26.82 4.42 3.12
C ASP A 86 25.65 3.71 3.83
N GLN A 87 24.52 4.39 4.00
CA GLN A 87 23.32 3.82 4.61
C GLN A 87 22.52 2.99 3.60
N LEU A 88 21.92 1.92 4.07
CA LEU A 88 20.93 1.17 3.30
C LEU A 88 19.55 1.80 3.51
N LEU A 89 18.97 2.34 2.45
CA LEU A 89 17.63 2.94 2.49
C LEU A 89 16.62 2.00 1.81
N LEU A 90 15.54 1.71 2.50
CA LEU A 90 14.41 0.94 1.99
C LEU A 90 13.16 1.82 2.03
N GLY A 91 12.37 1.84 0.96
CA GLY A 91 11.11 2.58 0.91
C GLY A 91 10.11 1.88 0.00
N GLY A 92 8.88 2.37 -0.05
CA GLY A 92 7.90 1.83 -0.97
C GLY A 92 7.40 2.86 -1.98
N MET A 93 7.17 2.44 -3.23
CA MET A 93 6.76 3.29 -4.36
C MET A 93 7.79 4.39 -4.66
N THR A 94 9.02 3.97 -4.90
CA THR A 94 10.20 4.87 -5.02
C THR A 94 10.62 5.16 -6.47
N LYS A 95 9.92 4.63 -7.48
CA LYS A 95 10.33 4.70 -8.91
C LYS A 95 10.75 6.09 -9.40
N GLU A 96 10.01 7.12 -9.02
CA GLU A 96 10.29 8.49 -9.43
C GLU A 96 11.33 9.18 -8.53
N LEU A 97 11.44 8.71 -7.29
CA LEU A 97 12.30 9.30 -6.27
C LEU A 97 13.75 8.78 -6.34
N SER A 98 13.93 7.47 -6.50
CA SER A 98 15.25 6.82 -6.46
C SER A 98 16.26 7.40 -7.45
N PRO A 99 15.92 7.68 -8.74
CA PRO A 99 16.88 8.27 -9.68
C PRO A 99 17.35 9.67 -9.25
N ARG A 100 16.44 10.48 -8.69
CA ARG A 100 16.77 11.82 -8.19
C ARG A 100 17.68 11.78 -6.98
N LEU A 101 17.38 10.89 -6.02
CA LEU A 101 18.20 10.74 -4.83
C LEU A 101 19.63 10.28 -5.15
N MET A 102 19.77 9.37 -6.12
CA MET A 102 21.08 8.94 -6.58
C MET A 102 21.85 10.09 -7.26
N LEU A 103 21.18 10.86 -8.12
CA LEU A 103 21.80 11.95 -8.87
C LEU A 103 22.20 13.12 -7.97
N ASP A 104 21.30 13.55 -7.08
CA ASP A 104 21.44 14.79 -6.31
C ASP A 104 22.23 14.57 -5.01
N PHE A 105 22.16 13.38 -4.42
CA PHE A 105 22.71 13.09 -3.08
C PHE A 105 23.60 11.84 -3.04
N GLY A 106 23.70 11.06 -4.11
CA GLY A 106 24.42 9.79 -4.13
C GLY A 106 23.78 8.69 -3.26
N LEU A 107 22.48 8.83 -2.93
CA LEU A 107 21.75 7.90 -2.06
C LEU A 107 21.14 6.77 -2.88
N THR A 108 21.29 5.53 -2.38
CA THR A 108 20.64 4.36 -2.96
C THR A 108 19.39 4.01 -2.14
N LEU A 109 18.22 4.22 -2.74
CA LEU A 109 16.92 3.86 -2.15
C LEU A 109 16.33 2.66 -2.88
N LEU A 110 16.22 1.52 -2.19
CA LEU A 110 15.65 0.28 -2.71
C LEU A 110 14.14 0.23 -2.46
N ASP A 111 13.38 -0.15 -3.49
CA ASP A 111 11.93 -0.28 -3.39
C ASP A 111 11.52 -1.68 -2.93
N TYR A 112 11.11 -1.81 -1.67
CA TYR A 112 10.59 -3.10 -1.19
C TYR A 112 9.19 -3.42 -1.75
N TYR A 113 8.49 -2.42 -2.30
CA TYR A 113 7.18 -2.60 -2.90
C TYR A 113 7.24 -3.09 -4.35
N ASP A 114 8.41 -3.10 -4.99
CA ASP A 114 8.59 -3.71 -6.32
C ASP A 114 8.46 -5.24 -6.30
N ARG A 115 8.54 -5.86 -5.12
CA ARG A 115 8.36 -7.30 -4.96
C ARG A 115 6.89 -7.69 -5.14
N GLU A 116 6.63 -8.62 -6.07
CA GLU A 116 5.26 -9.06 -6.40
C GLU A 116 4.52 -9.63 -5.18
N GLU A 117 5.20 -10.44 -4.35
CA GLU A 117 4.62 -11.03 -3.16
C GLU A 117 4.19 -9.98 -2.13
N VAL A 118 4.91 -8.86 -2.01
CA VAL A 118 4.53 -7.74 -1.13
C VAL A 118 3.29 -7.04 -1.67
N GLN A 119 3.22 -6.83 -2.99
CA GLN A 119 2.07 -6.21 -3.64
C GLN A 119 0.82 -7.08 -3.53
N VAL A 120 0.95 -8.40 -3.70
CA VAL A 120 -0.15 -9.36 -3.53
C VAL A 120 -0.60 -9.40 -2.07
N ALA A 121 0.32 -9.48 -1.11
CA ALA A 121 0.00 -9.44 0.31
C ALA A 121 -0.73 -8.13 0.70
N ASN A 122 -0.29 -6.98 0.16
CA ASN A 122 -0.93 -5.68 0.41
C ASN A 122 -2.31 -5.55 -0.27
N ALA A 123 -2.60 -6.33 -1.32
CA ALA A 123 -3.91 -6.33 -1.95
C ALA A 123 -5.01 -6.90 -1.03
N VAL A 124 -4.66 -7.79 -0.09
CA VAL A 124 -5.61 -8.41 0.85
C VAL A 124 -6.26 -7.36 1.76
N PRO A 125 -5.52 -6.61 2.62
CA PRO A 125 -6.13 -5.60 3.48
C PRO A 125 -6.76 -4.46 2.67
N THR A 126 -6.28 -4.16 1.48
CA THR A 126 -6.88 -3.16 0.59
C THR A 126 -8.27 -3.60 0.13
N ALA A 127 -8.43 -4.85 -0.28
CA ALA A 127 -9.73 -5.41 -0.67
C ALA A 127 -10.70 -5.49 0.51
N GLU A 128 -10.23 -5.90 1.69
CA GLU A 128 -11.04 -5.96 2.91
C GLU A 128 -11.50 -4.55 3.36
N GLY A 129 -10.62 -3.57 3.31
CA GLY A 129 -10.98 -2.17 3.59
C GLY A 129 -11.99 -1.60 2.59
N ALA A 130 -11.92 -1.98 1.30
CA ALA A 130 -12.91 -1.59 0.31
C ALA A 130 -14.29 -2.21 0.62
N ILE A 131 -14.35 -3.47 1.02
CA ILE A 131 -15.59 -4.15 1.45
C ILE A 131 -16.14 -3.48 2.71
N GLN A 132 -15.31 -3.19 3.70
CA GLN A 132 -15.72 -2.46 4.91
C GLN A 132 -16.38 -1.12 4.55
N ARG A 133 -15.75 -0.34 3.66
CA ARG A 133 -16.32 0.94 3.20
C ARG A 133 -17.65 0.79 2.48
N ALA A 134 -17.81 -0.27 1.68
CA ALA A 134 -19.09 -0.56 1.04
C ALA A 134 -20.17 -0.87 2.08
N MET A 135 -19.87 -1.72 3.08
CA MET A 135 -20.80 -2.05 4.17
C MET A 135 -21.18 -0.83 5.03
N GLU A 136 -20.24 0.09 5.26
CA GLU A 136 -20.49 1.34 5.98
C GLU A 136 -21.37 2.33 5.18
N ALA A 137 -21.32 2.26 3.86
CA ALA A 137 -22.00 3.17 2.94
C ALA A 137 -23.38 2.67 2.49
N THR A 138 -23.74 1.42 2.76
CA THR A 138 -25.01 0.81 2.40
C THR A 138 -25.84 0.50 3.63
N GLU A 139 -27.16 0.67 3.55
CA GLU A 139 -28.10 0.29 4.63
C GLU A 139 -28.46 -1.21 4.58
N GLU A 140 -28.10 -1.89 3.48
CA GLU A 140 -28.41 -3.29 3.25
C GLU A 140 -27.17 -4.17 3.36
N THR A 141 -27.38 -5.48 3.51
CA THR A 141 -26.28 -6.45 3.47
C THR A 141 -25.76 -6.63 2.04
N LEU A 142 -24.45 -6.94 1.89
CA LEU A 142 -23.90 -7.23 0.56
C LEU A 142 -24.38 -8.57 -0.02
N GLN A 143 -24.98 -9.45 0.76
CA GLN A 143 -25.52 -10.72 0.28
C GLN A 143 -26.59 -10.47 -0.80
N ASN A 144 -26.45 -11.15 -1.94
CA ASN A 144 -27.28 -11.02 -3.15
C ASN A 144 -27.13 -9.70 -3.91
N CYS A 145 -26.35 -8.72 -3.40
CA CYS A 145 -26.04 -7.50 -4.15
C CYS A 145 -25.30 -7.81 -5.46
N ARG A 146 -25.61 -7.04 -6.48
CA ARG A 146 -24.89 -7.05 -7.76
C ARG A 146 -23.67 -6.14 -7.63
N CYS A 147 -22.49 -6.74 -7.52
CA CYS A 147 -21.23 -6.01 -7.34
C CYS A 147 -20.40 -6.01 -8.61
N LEU A 148 -19.99 -4.82 -9.05
CA LEU A 148 -19.04 -4.67 -10.15
C LEU A 148 -17.64 -4.37 -9.61
N VAL A 149 -16.65 -5.14 -10.04
CA VAL A 149 -15.23 -4.85 -9.81
C VAL A 149 -14.60 -4.37 -11.11
N ILE A 150 -14.21 -3.10 -11.17
CA ILE A 150 -13.52 -2.52 -12.33
C ILE A 150 -12.02 -2.79 -12.19
N GLY A 151 -11.49 -3.65 -13.07
CA GLY A 151 -10.10 -4.09 -13.08
C GLY A 151 -9.88 -5.48 -12.52
N TYR A 152 -9.01 -6.26 -13.17
CA TYR A 152 -8.65 -7.64 -12.79
C TYR A 152 -7.16 -7.76 -12.43
N GLY A 153 -6.65 -6.71 -11.73
CA GLY A 153 -5.31 -6.71 -11.15
C GLY A 153 -5.27 -7.46 -9.81
N ARG A 154 -4.20 -7.26 -9.03
CA ARG A 154 -3.99 -7.91 -7.71
C ARG A 154 -5.16 -7.66 -6.76
N ILE A 155 -5.56 -6.39 -6.60
CA ILE A 155 -6.69 -5.99 -5.74
C ILE A 155 -8.00 -6.55 -6.29
N GLY A 156 -8.27 -6.38 -7.60
CA GLY A 156 -9.52 -6.84 -8.21
C GLY A 156 -9.74 -8.34 -8.08
N LYS A 157 -8.68 -9.15 -8.20
CA LYS A 157 -8.75 -10.62 -8.01
C LYS A 157 -9.12 -11.00 -6.57
N VAL A 158 -8.44 -10.38 -5.57
CA VAL A 158 -8.73 -10.63 -4.16
C VAL A 158 -10.14 -10.17 -3.80
N LEU A 159 -10.52 -8.98 -4.26
CA LEU A 159 -11.83 -8.38 -3.99
C LEU A 159 -12.97 -9.23 -4.57
N ALA A 160 -12.88 -9.65 -5.83
CA ALA A 160 -13.88 -10.51 -6.45
C ALA A 160 -14.04 -11.84 -5.69
N HIS A 161 -12.93 -12.43 -5.24
CA HIS A 161 -12.97 -13.65 -4.44
C HIS A 161 -13.65 -13.45 -3.07
N ARG A 162 -13.33 -12.35 -2.37
CA ARG A 162 -13.94 -12.02 -1.07
C ARG A 162 -15.43 -11.72 -1.19
N LEU A 163 -15.82 -10.92 -2.17
CA LEU A 163 -17.22 -10.57 -2.45
C LEU A 163 -18.05 -11.82 -2.72
N ARG A 164 -17.57 -12.74 -3.57
CA ARG A 164 -18.26 -14.01 -3.80
C ARG A 164 -18.45 -14.82 -2.52
N GLY A 165 -17.44 -14.80 -1.63
CA GLY A 165 -17.55 -15.45 -0.30
C GLY A 165 -18.62 -14.84 0.61
N LEU A 166 -19.00 -13.59 0.37
CA LEU A 166 -20.11 -12.90 1.05
C LEU A 166 -21.48 -13.16 0.40
N GLY A 167 -21.53 -13.99 -0.64
CA GLY A 167 -22.78 -14.31 -1.35
C GLY A 167 -23.27 -13.23 -2.31
N THR A 168 -22.36 -12.33 -2.79
CA THR A 168 -22.69 -11.33 -3.81
C THR A 168 -22.69 -11.93 -5.21
N GLN A 169 -23.41 -11.31 -6.14
CA GLN A 169 -23.31 -11.57 -7.58
C GLN A 169 -22.19 -10.68 -8.14
N VAL A 170 -21.07 -11.31 -8.51
CA VAL A 170 -19.86 -10.57 -8.88
C VAL A 170 -19.65 -10.54 -10.39
N SER A 171 -19.66 -9.34 -10.96
CA SER A 171 -19.19 -9.06 -12.31
C SER A 171 -17.83 -8.36 -12.25
N VAL A 172 -16.92 -8.69 -13.15
CA VAL A 172 -15.57 -8.11 -13.17
C VAL A 172 -15.25 -7.58 -14.55
N SER A 173 -14.83 -6.32 -14.64
CA SER A 173 -14.43 -5.76 -15.92
C SER A 173 -12.93 -5.79 -16.16
N ALA A 174 -12.55 -6.11 -17.39
CA ALA A 174 -11.17 -6.05 -17.85
C ALA A 174 -11.06 -5.60 -19.30
N ARG A 175 -9.95 -4.92 -19.63
CA ARG A 175 -9.65 -4.48 -20.99
C ARG A 175 -9.21 -5.63 -21.90
N ARG A 176 -8.38 -6.55 -21.37
CA ARG A 176 -7.77 -7.63 -22.15
C ARG A 176 -8.72 -8.82 -22.27
N TYR A 177 -8.80 -9.41 -23.46
CA TYR A 177 -9.54 -10.66 -23.67
C TYR A 177 -9.03 -11.81 -22.79
N SER A 178 -7.71 -11.92 -22.61
CA SER A 178 -7.11 -12.92 -21.73
C SER A 178 -7.60 -12.82 -20.28
N ASP A 179 -7.72 -11.60 -19.77
CA ASP A 179 -8.21 -11.40 -18.41
C ASP A 179 -9.70 -11.77 -18.30
N ARG A 180 -10.51 -11.42 -19.31
CA ARG A 180 -11.93 -11.81 -19.34
C ARG A 180 -12.12 -13.32 -19.42
N ALA A 181 -11.29 -14.03 -20.16
CA ALA A 181 -11.31 -15.49 -20.17
C ALA A 181 -11.01 -16.10 -18.80
N TRP A 182 -10.06 -15.51 -18.06
CA TRP A 182 -9.78 -15.92 -16.68
C TRP A 182 -10.94 -15.58 -15.72
N ILE A 183 -11.56 -14.42 -15.85
CA ILE A 183 -12.74 -14.00 -15.07
C ILE A 183 -13.86 -15.05 -15.23
N GLU A 184 -14.17 -15.43 -16.48
CA GLU A 184 -15.18 -16.45 -16.80
C GLU A 184 -14.79 -17.84 -16.26
N ALA A 185 -13.52 -18.24 -16.44
CA ALA A 185 -13.02 -19.53 -15.96
C ALA A 185 -13.11 -19.67 -14.43
N PHE A 186 -13.01 -18.56 -13.68
CA PHE A 186 -13.21 -18.52 -12.24
C PHE A 186 -14.67 -18.37 -11.81
N GLY A 187 -15.62 -18.35 -12.76
CA GLY A 187 -17.05 -18.31 -12.48
C GLY A 187 -17.57 -16.93 -12.10
N TYR A 188 -16.91 -15.87 -12.55
CA TYR A 188 -17.42 -14.49 -12.49
C TYR A 188 -17.98 -14.08 -13.85
N GLU A 189 -18.84 -13.08 -13.87
CA GLU A 189 -19.33 -12.48 -15.10
C GLU A 189 -18.28 -11.53 -15.71
N PRO A 190 -17.76 -11.79 -16.92
CA PRO A 190 -16.75 -10.95 -17.54
C PRO A 190 -17.37 -9.79 -18.31
N LEU A 191 -16.95 -8.56 -18.04
CA LEU A 191 -17.38 -7.35 -18.73
C LEU A 191 -16.21 -6.68 -19.45
N ALA A 192 -16.50 -6.05 -20.59
CA ALA A 192 -15.53 -5.25 -21.32
C ALA A 192 -15.53 -3.81 -20.73
N THR A 193 -14.36 -3.35 -20.26
CA THR A 193 -14.24 -2.04 -19.59
C THR A 193 -14.67 -0.86 -20.47
N ASP A 194 -14.51 -0.96 -21.78
CA ASP A 194 -14.90 0.06 -22.79
C ASP A 194 -16.41 0.12 -23.03
N ARG A 195 -17.19 -0.82 -22.51
CA ARG A 195 -18.65 -0.89 -22.67
C ARG A 195 -19.43 -0.64 -21.38
N LEU A 196 -18.76 -0.41 -20.26
CA LEU A 196 -19.38 -0.28 -18.93
C LEU A 196 -20.42 0.84 -18.83
N GLY A 197 -20.30 1.92 -19.62
CA GLY A 197 -21.13 3.12 -19.45
C GLY A 197 -22.65 2.87 -19.51
N ALA A 198 -23.10 1.87 -20.27
CA ALA A 198 -24.51 1.51 -20.38
C ALA A 198 -25.00 0.58 -19.25
N GLU A 199 -24.09 -0.10 -18.57
CA GLU A 199 -24.38 -1.18 -17.61
C GLU A 199 -24.19 -0.76 -16.16
N LEU A 200 -23.61 0.43 -15.88
CA LEU A 200 -23.30 0.87 -14.51
C LEU A 200 -24.52 0.97 -13.61
N GLY A 201 -25.69 1.32 -14.15
CA GLY A 201 -26.95 1.42 -13.41
C GLY A 201 -27.52 0.07 -12.94
N ASP A 202 -26.96 -1.03 -13.43
CA ASP A 202 -27.40 -2.37 -13.08
C ASP A 202 -26.75 -2.92 -11.80
N PHE A 203 -25.80 -2.19 -11.20
CA PHE A 203 -25.04 -2.63 -10.04
C PHE A 203 -25.40 -1.84 -8.78
N ASP A 204 -25.51 -2.55 -7.67
CA ASP A 204 -25.78 -1.97 -6.36
C ASP A 204 -24.51 -1.35 -5.78
N VAL A 205 -23.35 -1.98 -6.03
CA VAL A 205 -22.03 -1.52 -5.55
C VAL A 205 -20.98 -1.64 -6.65
N ILE A 206 -20.21 -0.57 -6.83
CA ILE A 206 -19.13 -0.51 -7.82
C ILE A 206 -17.80 -0.27 -7.12
N PHE A 207 -16.85 -1.20 -7.31
CA PHE A 207 -15.49 -1.09 -6.79
C PHE A 207 -14.53 -0.74 -7.92
N ASN A 208 -13.95 0.45 -7.90
CA ASN A 208 -12.90 0.82 -8.84
C ASN A 208 -11.51 0.45 -8.31
N THR A 209 -10.83 -0.50 -8.95
CA THR A 209 -9.48 -0.94 -8.60
C THR A 209 -8.40 -0.51 -9.61
N VAL A 210 -8.78 0.28 -10.62
CA VAL A 210 -7.84 0.87 -11.58
C VAL A 210 -7.51 2.30 -11.18
N PRO A 211 -6.28 2.78 -11.50
CA PRO A 211 -5.96 4.20 -11.30
C PRO A 211 -6.96 5.08 -12.05
N ALA A 212 -7.28 6.23 -11.49
CA ALA A 212 -8.09 7.23 -12.19
C ALA A 212 -7.46 7.53 -13.56
N LEU A 213 -8.30 7.48 -14.59
CA LEU A 213 -7.95 7.89 -15.95
C LEU A 213 -7.88 9.40 -16.03
#